data_10aba27019998ccde855d623cd9077df
#
_entry.id   10aba27019998ccde855d623cd9077df
#
_cell.length_a   1.000
_cell.length_b   1.000
_cell.length_c   1.000
_cell.angle_alpha   90.00
_cell.angle_beta   90.00
_cell.angle_gamma   90.00
#
_symmetry.space_group_name_H-M   'P 1'
#
loop_
_entity.id
_entity.type
_entity.pdbx_description
1 polymer ?
#
loop_
_entity_poly.entity_id
_entity_poly.type
_entity_poly.pdbx_seq_one_letter_code
_entity_poly.pdbx_strand_id
1 'polypeptide(L)'
;LAGDPKATGIGPLGRFLLFSSFLLTGATALVFEVVWTRLLLLSLGATAVAVGAVLGAFMGGMAVGAWLAGRPPVARVDPVFAYALLEGWAGLYGLATPSLLRLAETQPPVLQFGAAIILLMPATIGMGASLPILARALGQGSSWVAVDVGRLYAANTAGAVLGPLVAVFWLFPQAGLLRTLHAASGIDVLVCVAVLVFRRRAFPAWKAPAPEPEERRTAHGDELLLVALFVSGAVAMVYEVAWTRVLSLAFASSVYGVTIMLSAFLAGLAGGSAWASAVLRRARRPASFRTVSWLLAGTAVGAWLSLPLGNALPRLFLALH
;
A
#
# COMPACT_ATOMS: atom_id res chain seq x y z
N LEU A 1 0.86 26.48 6.29
CA LEU A 1 0.23 27.21 5.18
C LEU A 1 -0.96 26.35 4.72
N ALA A 2 -2.15 26.63 5.24
CA ALA A 2 -3.40 26.04 4.83
C ALA A 2 -3.66 26.47 3.37
N GLY A 3 -3.71 25.50 2.45
CA GLY A 3 -4.16 25.74 1.09
C GLY A 3 -5.59 26.26 1.11
N ASP A 4 -5.90 27.19 0.20
CA ASP A 4 -7.21 27.81 0.11
C ASP A 4 -8.30 26.73 -0.04
N PRO A 5 -9.23 26.58 0.92
CA PRO A 5 -10.26 25.53 0.87
C PRO A 5 -11.23 25.70 -0.30
N LYS A 6 -11.21 26.82 -1.00
CA LYS A 6 -12.07 27.11 -2.15
C LYS A 6 -11.57 26.48 -3.47
N ALA A 7 -10.31 26.00 -3.52
CA ALA A 7 -9.70 25.56 -4.77
C ALA A 7 -10.20 24.18 -5.28
N THR A 8 -10.65 23.25 -4.40
CA THR A 8 -11.11 21.91 -4.79
C THR A 8 -12.61 21.70 -4.81
N GLY A 9 -13.40 22.67 -4.36
CA GLY A 9 -14.85 22.50 -4.19
C GLY A 9 -15.25 21.49 -3.09
N ILE A 10 -14.27 20.76 -2.51
CA ILE A 10 -14.51 19.79 -1.44
C ILE A 10 -14.47 20.51 -0.09
N GLY A 11 -15.59 20.48 0.62
CA GLY A 11 -15.72 21.09 1.95
C GLY A 11 -14.87 20.39 3.04
N PRO A 12 -14.81 20.99 4.25
CA PRO A 12 -14.06 20.41 5.36
C PRO A 12 -14.47 18.99 5.72
N LEU A 13 -15.76 18.69 5.69
CA LEU A 13 -16.31 17.35 5.93
C LEU A 13 -15.80 16.34 4.89
N GLY A 14 -15.80 16.70 3.60
CA GLY A 14 -15.33 15.82 2.54
C GLY A 14 -13.84 15.54 2.66
N ARG A 15 -13.03 16.54 2.98
CA ARG A 15 -11.60 16.36 3.27
C ARG A 15 -11.39 15.42 4.46
N PHE A 16 -12.06 15.68 5.58
CA PHE A 16 -11.96 14.82 6.75
C PHE A 16 -12.32 13.37 6.42
N LEU A 17 -13.42 13.14 5.71
CA LEU A 17 -13.85 11.80 5.30
C LEU A 17 -12.79 11.12 4.41
N LEU A 18 -12.22 11.81 3.41
CA LEU A 18 -11.20 11.23 2.54
C LEU A 18 -9.93 10.86 3.30
N PHE A 19 -9.42 11.77 4.13
CA PHE A 19 -8.17 11.53 4.86
C PHE A 19 -8.32 10.45 5.92
N SER A 20 -9.43 10.46 6.70
CA SER A 20 -9.68 9.45 7.73
C SER A 20 -9.98 8.09 7.12
N SER A 21 -10.79 8.02 6.07
CA SER A 21 -11.05 6.75 5.37
C SER A 21 -9.77 6.17 4.78
N PHE A 22 -8.95 6.98 4.10
CA PHE A 22 -7.74 6.50 3.45
C PHE A 22 -6.62 6.12 4.44
N LEU A 23 -6.60 6.73 5.62
CA LEU A 23 -5.77 6.27 6.74
C LEU A 23 -6.25 4.90 7.25
N LEU A 24 -7.55 4.73 7.45
CA LEU A 24 -8.13 3.46 7.93
C LEU A 24 -7.91 2.33 6.92
N THR A 25 -8.15 2.58 5.63
CA THR A 25 -7.98 1.56 4.59
C THR A 25 -6.52 1.24 4.32
N GLY A 26 -5.61 2.19 4.53
CA GLY A 26 -4.17 1.89 4.59
C GLY A 26 -3.81 0.95 5.74
N ALA A 27 -4.43 1.15 6.91
CA ALA A 27 -4.22 0.27 8.05
C ALA A 27 -4.79 -1.14 7.79
N THR A 28 -6.02 -1.25 7.29
CA THR A 28 -6.66 -2.54 7.01
C THR A 28 -5.96 -3.32 5.90
N ALA A 29 -5.49 -2.66 4.85
CA ALA A 29 -4.73 -3.30 3.76
C ALA A 29 -3.50 -4.03 4.29
N LEU A 30 -2.71 -3.40 5.16
CA LEU A 30 -1.52 -4.01 5.75
C LEU A 30 -1.86 -5.04 6.85
N VAL A 31 -3.00 -4.89 7.53
CA VAL A 31 -3.52 -5.97 8.39
C VAL A 31 -3.84 -7.20 7.56
N PHE A 32 -4.49 -7.05 6.40
CA PHE A 32 -4.73 -8.17 5.48
C PHE A 32 -3.42 -8.84 5.05
N GLU A 33 -2.41 -8.05 4.68
CA GLU A 33 -1.11 -8.56 4.25
C GLU A 33 -0.48 -9.46 5.33
N VAL A 34 -0.43 -9.00 6.57
CA VAL A 34 0.14 -9.76 7.69
C VAL A 34 -0.72 -11.00 8.01
N VAL A 35 -2.05 -10.88 8.00
CA VAL A 35 -2.96 -12.01 8.22
C VAL A 35 -2.83 -13.06 7.12
N TRP A 36 -2.82 -12.66 5.86
CA TRP A 36 -2.68 -13.57 4.72
C TRP A 36 -1.32 -14.25 4.71
N THR A 37 -0.26 -13.51 5.03
CA THR A 37 1.09 -14.09 5.21
C THR A 37 1.06 -15.17 6.29
N ARG A 38 0.37 -14.94 7.39
CA ARG A 38 0.27 -15.92 8.47
C ARG A 38 -0.57 -17.15 8.07
N LEU A 39 -1.68 -16.95 7.40
CA LEU A 39 -2.53 -18.04 6.87
C LEU A 39 -1.75 -18.90 5.89
N LEU A 40 -1.07 -18.28 4.92
CA LEU A 40 -0.26 -19.00 3.94
C LEU A 40 0.96 -19.69 4.55
N LEU A 41 1.56 -19.09 5.59
CA LEU A 41 2.64 -19.75 6.31
C LEU A 41 2.19 -21.07 6.96
N LEU A 42 0.97 -21.08 7.51
CA LEU A 42 0.41 -22.27 8.14
C LEU A 42 0.11 -23.38 7.12
N SER A 43 -0.23 -23.01 5.87
CA SER A 43 -0.55 -23.96 4.82
C SER A 43 0.67 -24.36 3.97
N LEU A 44 1.54 -23.42 3.61
CA LEU A 44 2.69 -23.67 2.74
C LEU A 44 3.96 -24.11 3.51
N GLY A 45 3.97 -23.94 4.83
CA GLY A 45 5.06 -24.38 5.70
C GLY A 45 6.39 -23.66 5.57
N ALA A 46 6.52 -22.69 4.64
CA ALA A 46 7.76 -21.95 4.38
C ALA A 46 7.55 -20.43 4.39
N THR A 47 8.23 -19.72 5.30
CA THR A 47 8.08 -18.27 5.46
C THR A 47 8.38 -17.50 4.16
N ALA A 48 9.47 -17.82 3.47
CA ALA A 48 9.86 -17.11 2.25
C ALA A 48 8.83 -17.31 1.12
N VAL A 49 8.26 -18.50 1.00
CA VAL A 49 7.24 -18.81 -0.01
C VAL A 49 5.93 -18.07 0.30
N ALA A 50 5.49 -18.09 1.57
CA ALA A 50 4.28 -17.40 1.99
C ALA A 50 4.40 -15.88 1.81
N VAL A 51 5.49 -15.27 2.27
CA VAL A 51 5.77 -13.84 2.09
C VAL A 51 5.86 -13.49 0.60
N GLY A 52 6.57 -14.27 -0.20
CA GLY A 52 6.69 -14.04 -1.64
C GLY A 52 5.36 -14.12 -2.38
N ALA A 53 4.45 -15.04 -2.01
CA ALA A 53 3.12 -15.14 -2.58
C ALA A 53 2.27 -13.90 -2.25
N VAL A 54 2.27 -13.47 -0.99
CA VAL A 54 1.52 -12.28 -0.57
C VAL A 54 2.07 -11.03 -1.22
N LEU A 55 3.39 -10.80 -1.20
CA LEU A 55 4.01 -9.65 -1.86
C LEU A 55 3.75 -9.64 -3.38
N GLY A 56 3.85 -10.79 -4.03
CA GLY A 56 3.53 -10.92 -5.45
C GLY A 56 2.08 -10.55 -5.76
N ALA A 57 1.12 -10.99 -4.94
CA ALA A 57 -0.28 -10.62 -5.05
C ALA A 57 -0.50 -9.13 -4.78
N PHE A 58 0.11 -8.57 -3.72
CA PHE A 58 -0.03 -7.17 -3.36
C PHE A 58 0.55 -6.24 -4.41
N MET A 59 1.81 -6.40 -4.74
CA MET A 59 2.49 -5.52 -5.69
C MET A 59 1.93 -5.69 -7.11
N GLY A 60 1.70 -6.94 -7.54
CA GLY A 60 1.10 -7.23 -8.84
C GLY A 60 -0.33 -6.71 -8.93
N GLY A 61 -1.16 -6.98 -7.91
CA GLY A 61 -2.53 -6.50 -7.85
C GLY A 61 -2.62 -4.97 -7.79
N MET A 62 -1.81 -4.33 -6.94
CA MET A 62 -1.77 -2.86 -6.87
C MET A 62 -1.33 -2.23 -8.20
N ALA A 63 -0.34 -2.80 -8.89
CA ALA A 63 0.09 -2.31 -10.19
C ALA A 63 -1.03 -2.42 -11.24
N VAL A 64 -1.70 -3.57 -11.31
CA VAL A 64 -2.85 -3.78 -12.20
C VAL A 64 -4.00 -2.84 -11.85
N GLY A 65 -4.32 -2.67 -10.56
CA GLY A 65 -5.37 -1.77 -10.09
C GLY A 65 -5.10 -0.31 -10.45
N ALA A 66 -3.88 0.17 -10.19
CA ALA A 66 -3.46 1.52 -10.56
C ALA A 66 -3.54 1.76 -12.07
N TRP A 67 -3.14 0.77 -12.88
CA TRP A 67 -3.25 0.83 -14.34
C TRP A 67 -4.70 0.86 -14.82
N LEU A 68 -5.57 0.01 -14.27
CA LEU A 68 -7.00 -0.04 -14.62
C LEU A 68 -7.73 1.26 -14.23
N ALA A 69 -7.36 1.88 -13.11
CA ALA A 69 -7.96 3.12 -12.64
C ALA A 69 -7.87 4.26 -13.65
N GLY A 70 -6.81 4.29 -14.48
CA GLY A 70 -6.64 5.28 -15.56
C GLY A 70 -7.40 4.97 -16.84
N ARG A 71 -7.98 3.77 -16.99
CA ARG A 71 -8.61 3.33 -18.23
C ARG A 71 -10.11 3.65 -18.30
N PRO A 72 -10.64 3.97 -19.49
CA PRO A 72 -12.09 3.92 -19.71
C PRO A 72 -12.57 2.46 -19.59
N PRO A 73 -13.71 2.16 -18.98
CA PRO A 73 -14.75 3.07 -18.46
C PRO A 73 -14.51 3.60 -17.04
N VAL A 74 -13.53 3.08 -16.27
CA VAL A 74 -13.31 3.43 -14.85
C VAL A 74 -13.06 4.94 -14.67
N ALA A 75 -12.32 5.55 -15.61
CA ALA A 75 -12.03 6.99 -15.59
C ALA A 75 -13.28 7.88 -15.67
N ARG A 76 -14.41 7.37 -16.18
CA ARG A 76 -15.68 8.11 -16.31
C ARG A 76 -16.60 7.98 -15.10
N VAL A 77 -16.33 7.03 -14.21
CA VAL A 77 -17.15 6.83 -13.00
C VAL A 77 -16.79 7.90 -11.98
N ASP A 78 -17.78 8.34 -11.21
CA ASP A 78 -17.58 9.22 -10.06
C ASP A 78 -16.52 8.61 -9.13
N PRO A 79 -15.40 9.31 -8.88
CA PRO A 79 -14.28 8.74 -8.16
C PRO A 79 -14.59 8.44 -6.68
N VAL A 80 -15.45 9.25 -6.04
CA VAL A 80 -15.83 9.01 -4.64
C VAL A 80 -16.73 7.78 -4.53
N PHE A 81 -17.63 7.59 -5.51
CA PHE A 81 -18.47 6.40 -5.58
C PHE A 81 -17.63 5.15 -5.89
N ALA A 82 -16.72 5.23 -6.87
CA ALA A 82 -15.83 4.12 -7.22
C ALA A 82 -14.95 3.72 -6.02
N TYR A 83 -14.38 4.69 -5.30
CA TYR A 83 -13.61 4.43 -4.09
C TYR A 83 -14.43 3.68 -3.04
N ALA A 84 -15.64 4.16 -2.74
CA ALA A 84 -16.50 3.48 -1.77
C ALA A 84 -16.77 2.02 -2.15
N LEU A 85 -17.05 1.74 -3.43
CA LEU A 85 -17.27 0.36 -3.90
C LEU A 85 -16.01 -0.50 -3.79
N LEU A 86 -14.82 0.06 -4.04
CA LEU A 86 -13.56 -0.66 -3.91
C LEU A 86 -13.28 -1.04 -2.46
N GLU A 87 -13.55 -0.15 -1.50
CA GLU A 87 -13.40 -0.45 -0.07
C GLU A 87 -14.43 -1.51 0.39
N GLY A 88 -15.69 -1.37 -0.05
CA GLY A 88 -16.70 -2.41 0.19
C GLY A 88 -16.30 -3.77 -0.39
N TRP A 89 -15.73 -3.79 -1.60
CA TRP A 89 -15.18 -4.98 -2.23
C TRP A 89 -14.01 -5.56 -1.43
N ALA A 90 -13.03 -4.73 -1.03
CA ALA A 90 -11.89 -5.18 -0.24
C ALA A 90 -12.33 -5.80 1.10
N GLY A 91 -13.27 -5.16 1.79
CA GLY A 91 -13.82 -5.68 3.04
C GLY A 91 -14.57 -7.00 2.86
N LEU A 92 -15.50 -7.10 1.90
CA LEU A 92 -16.25 -8.32 1.65
C LEU A 92 -15.34 -9.46 1.16
N TYR A 93 -14.40 -9.15 0.29
CA TYR A 93 -13.43 -10.13 -0.18
C TYR A 93 -12.50 -10.59 0.94
N GLY A 94 -12.08 -9.66 1.82
CA GLY A 94 -11.31 -9.97 3.03
C GLY A 94 -12.00 -11.02 3.91
N LEU A 95 -13.31 -10.92 4.10
CA LEU A 95 -14.09 -11.92 4.84
C LEU A 95 -14.06 -13.31 4.15
N ALA A 96 -14.03 -13.34 2.83
CA ALA A 96 -14.02 -14.60 2.06
C ALA A 96 -12.61 -15.23 1.98
N THR A 97 -11.54 -14.47 2.17
CA THR A 97 -10.15 -14.94 1.92
C THR A 97 -9.76 -16.19 2.71
N PRO A 98 -10.13 -16.42 3.99
CA PRO A 98 -9.77 -17.65 4.68
C PRO A 98 -10.37 -18.90 4.00
N SER A 99 -11.58 -18.79 3.48
CA SER A 99 -12.23 -19.87 2.75
C SER A 99 -11.63 -20.08 1.35
N LEU A 100 -11.28 -18.99 0.68
CA LEU A 100 -10.64 -19.03 -0.63
C LEU A 100 -9.23 -19.62 -0.55
N LEU A 101 -8.44 -19.28 0.46
CA LEU A 101 -7.09 -19.81 0.64
C LEU A 101 -7.09 -21.31 0.91
N ARG A 102 -8.15 -21.87 1.54
CA ARG A 102 -8.32 -23.33 1.65
C ARG A 102 -8.42 -24.01 0.29
N LEU A 103 -8.93 -23.33 -0.75
CA LEU A 103 -8.93 -23.86 -2.12
C LEU A 103 -7.51 -23.94 -2.69
N ALA A 104 -6.62 -23.04 -2.31
CA ALA A 104 -5.21 -23.13 -2.68
C ALA A 104 -4.54 -24.35 -2.03
N GLU A 105 -4.90 -24.68 -0.78
CA GLU A 105 -4.38 -25.85 -0.05
C GLU A 105 -4.74 -27.18 -0.70
N THR A 106 -5.86 -27.25 -1.43
CA THR A 106 -6.28 -28.47 -2.15
C THR A 106 -5.49 -28.71 -3.43
N GLN A 107 -4.70 -27.74 -3.89
CA GLN A 107 -3.90 -27.86 -5.10
C GLN A 107 -2.60 -28.65 -4.84
N PRO A 108 -2.01 -29.27 -5.87
CA PRO A 108 -0.67 -29.84 -5.78
C PRO A 108 0.34 -28.78 -5.31
N PRO A 109 1.37 -29.13 -4.49
CA PRO A 109 2.30 -28.17 -3.89
C PRO A 109 2.93 -27.20 -4.89
N VAL A 110 3.20 -27.66 -6.11
CA VAL A 110 3.77 -26.82 -7.19
C VAL A 110 2.80 -25.70 -7.62
N LEU A 111 1.49 -25.90 -7.51
CA LEU A 111 0.47 -24.94 -7.93
C LEU A 111 -0.02 -24.06 -6.78
N GLN A 112 0.20 -24.45 -5.52
CA GLN A 112 -0.29 -23.70 -4.35
C GLN A 112 0.17 -22.26 -4.33
N PHE A 113 1.42 -21.99 -4.68
CA PHE A 113 1.98 -20.64 -4.74
C PHE A 113 1.23 -19.76 -5.75
N GLY A 114 1.05 -20.23 -6.98
CA GLY A 114 0.34 -19.50 -8.01
C GLY A 114 -1.15 -19.34 -7.68
N ALA A 115 -1.78 -20.37 -7.14
CA ALA A 115 -3.17 -20.30 -6.69
C ALA A 115 -3.37 -19.25 -5.59
N ALA A 116 -2.48 -19.17 -4.61
CA ALA A 116 -2.52 -18.14 -3.56
C ALA A 116 -2.44 -16.72 -4.15
N ILE A 117 -1.51 -16.48 -5.08
CA ILE A 117 -1.41 -15.19 -5.77
C ILE A 117 -2.72 -14.85 -6.48
N ILE A 118 -3.25 -15.75 -7.30
CA ILE A 118 -4.47 -15.52 -8.07
C ILE A 118 -5.66 -15.23 -7.16
N LEU A 119 -5.77 -15.96 -6.05
CA LEU A 119 -6.86 -15.77 -5.09
C LEU A 119 -6.74 -14.49 -4.26
N LEU A 120 -5.57 -13.92 -4.08
CA LEU A 120 -5.40 -12.64 -3.36
C LEU A 120 -5.48 -11.42 -4.28
N MET A 121 -5.17 -11.57 -5.57
CA MET A 121 -5.15 -10.45 -6.52
C MET A 121 -6.45 -9.64 -6.61
N PRO A 122 -7.66 -10.20 -6.58
CA PRO A 122 -8.88 -9.40 -6.73
C PRO A 122 -9.06 -8.33 -5.65
N ALA A 123 -8.66 -8.60 -4.40
CA ALA A 123 -8.68 -7.60 -3.33
C ALA A 123 -7.61 -6.53 -3.56
N THR A 124 -6.39 -6.95 -3.87
CA THR A 124 -5.25 -6.04 -4.02
C THR A 124 -5.35 -5.17 -5.27
N ILE A 125 -6.02 -5.62 -6.33
CA ILE A 125 -6.39 -4.80 -7.50
C ILE A 125 -7.30 -3.64 -7.05
N GLY A 126 -8.32 -3.92 -6.23
CA GLY A 126 -9.18 -2.89 -5.67
C GLY A 126 -8.39 -1.85 -4.85
N MET A 127 -7.55 -2.32 -3.94
CA MET A 127 -6.69 -1.46 -3.11
C MET A 127 -5.76 -0.58 -3.98
N GLY A 128 -5.14 -1.15 -5.02
CA GLY A 128 -4.25 -0.42 -5.92
C GLY A 128 -4.93 0.66 -6.75
N ALA A 129 -6.21 0.49 -7.06
CA ALA A 129 -7.00 1.48 -7.80
C ALA A 129 -7.43 2.68 -6.92
N SER A 130 -7.48 2.54 -5.59
CA SER A 130 -8.04 3.55 -4.68
C SER A 130 -7.32 4.90 -4.76
N LEU A 131 -5.97 4.93 -4.71
CA LEU A 131 -5.22 6.19 -4.77
C LEU A 131 -5.39 6.96 -6.10
N PRO A 132 -5.21 6.35 -7.29
CA PRO A 132 -5.43 7.05 -8.55
C PRO A 132 -6.88 7.56 -8.71
N ILE A 133 -7.85 6.80 -8.20
CA ILE A 133 -9.26 7.19 -8.24
C ILE A 133 -9.49 8.40 -7.33
N LEU A 134 -8.99 8.41 -6.10
CA LEU A 134 -9.12 9.55 -5.19
C LEU A 134 -8.34 10.78 -5.66
N ALA A 135 -7.20 10.59 -6.32
CA ALA A 135 -6.45 11.69 -6.93
C ALA A 135 -7.28 12.46 -7.95
N ARG A 136 -8.16 11.77 -8.71
CA ARG A 136 -9.11 12.43 -9.63
C ARG A 136 -10.20 13.22 -8.90
N ALA A 137 -10.65 12.75 -7.72
CA ALA A 137 -11.60 13.51 -6.92
C ALA A 137 -11.01 14.85 -6.44
N LEU A 138 -9.71 14.86 -6.11
CA LEU A 138 -8.97 16.03 -5.66
C LEU A 138 -8.58 16.96 -6.83
N GLY A 139 -8.44 16.40 -8.05
CA GLY A 139 -7.90 17.08 -9.23
C GLY A 139 -8.84 18.07 -9.91
N GLN A 140 -10.11 18.11 -9.58
CA GLN A 140 -11.05 19.03 -10.20
C GLN A 140 -10.85 20.48 -9.70
N GLY A 141 -10.03 21.24 -10.42
CA GLY A 141 -9.95 22.69 -10.31
C GLY A 141 -8.82 23.27 -9.46
N SER A 142 -7.78 22.52 -9.11
CA SER A 142 -6.74 22.98 -8.21
C SER A 142 -5.33 22.84 -8.76
N SER A 143 -4.55 23.93 -8.76
CA SER A 143 -3.09 23.92 -8.92
C SER A 143 -2.35 23.19 -7.78
N TRP A 144 -3.06 22.81 -6.72
CA TRP A 144 -2.53 22.17 -5.51
C TRP A 144 -2.80 20.64 -5.44
N VAL A 145 -3.27 20.04 -6.52
CA VAL A 145 -3.59 18.59 -6.60
C VAL A 145 -2.45 17.72 -6.08
N ALA A 146 -1.22 17.99 -6.54
CA ALA A 146 -0.06 17.21 -6.14
C ALA A 146 0.20 17.25 -4.62
N VAL A 147 -0.09 18.38 -3.97
CA VAL A 147 0.07 18.53 -2.51
C VAL A 147 -1.00 17.74 -1.76
N ASP A 148 -2.25 17.81 -2.21
CA ASP A 148 -3.36 17.11 -1.55
C ASP A 148 -3.26 15.58 -1.78
N VAL A 149 -2.84 15.14 -2.95
CA VAL A 149 -2.54 13.71 -3.22
C VAL A 149 -1.36 13.22 -2.37
N GLY A 150 -0.30 14.04 -2.23
CA GLY A 150 0.82 13.71 -1.36
C GLY A 150 0.42 13.57 0.11
N ARG A 151 -0.48 14.43 0.61
CA ARG A 151 -1.03 14.33 1.96
C ARG A 151 -1.92 13.10 2.14
N LEU A 152 -2.75 12.80 1.14
CA LEU A 152 -3.59 11.60 1.13
C LEU A 152 -2.72 10.33 1.19
N TYR A 153 -1.68 10.27 0.36
CA TYR A 153 -0.70 9.18 0.39
C TYR A 153 0.00 9.08 1.76
N ALA A 154 0.38 10.20 2.36
CA ALA A 154 0.99 10.21 3.70
C ALA A 154 0.02 9.68 4.77
N ALA A 155 -1.27 10.02 4.71
CA ALA A 155 -2.28 9.47 5.62
C ALA A 155 -2.42 7.96 5.46
N ASN A 156 -2.51 7.47 4.21
CA ASN A 156 -2.53 6.03 3.92
C ASN A 156 -1.29 5.29 4.46
N THR A 157 -0.11 5.85 4.21
CA THR A 157 1.16 5.26 4.69
C THR A 157 1.23 5.25 6.22
N ALA A 158 0.74 6.30 6.89
CA ALA A 158 0.65 6.32 8.35
C ALA A 158 -0.27 5.19 8.86
N GLY A 159 -1.43 4.99 8.23
CA GLY A 159 -2.30 3.86 8.51
C GLY A 159 -1.59 2.52 8.27
N ALA A 160 -0.91 2.39 7.14
CA ALA A 160 -0.17 1.19 6.76
C ALA A 160 0.96 0.83 7.74
N VAL A 161 1.59 1.82 8.40
CA VAL A 161 2.56 1.57 9.48
C VAL A 161 1.86 1.14 10.77
N LEU A 162 0.81 1.84 11.17
CA LEU A 162 0.14 1.61 12.46
C LEU A 162 -0.70 0.34 12.47
N GLY A 163 -1.37 0.00 11.37
CA GLY A 163 -2.27 -1.14 11.26
C GLY A 163 -1.64 -2.47 11.68
N PRO A 164 -0.55 -2.91 11.06
CA PRO A 164 0.14 -4.15 11.42
C PRO A 164 0.66 -4.16 12.85
N LEU A 165 1.17 -3.01 13.35
CA LEU A 165 1.64 -2.91 14.73
C LEU A 165 0.51 -3.15 15.72
N VAL A 166 -0.63 -2.47 15.54
CA VAL A 166 -1.81 -2.68 16.38
C VAL A 166 -2.35 -4.11 16.23
N ALA A 167 -2.40 -4.64 15.01
CA ALA A 167 -2.88 -5.99 14.78
C ALA A 167 -2.04 -7.04 15.49
N VAL A 168 -0.73 -7.02 15.29
CA VAL A 168 0.15 -8.09 15.75
C VAL A 168 0.46 -7.98 17.25
N PHE A 169 0.70 -6.78 17.75
CA PHE A 169 1.08 -6.61 19.16
C PHE A 169 -0.11 -6.52 20.13
N TRP A 170 -1.29 -6.19 19.59
CA TRP A 170 -2.46 -6.02 20.46
C TRP A 170 -3.65 -6.90 20.08
N LEU A 171 -4.10 -6.91 18.80
CA LEU A 171 -5.31 -7.63 18.41
C LEU A 171 -5.10 -9.15 18.32
N PHE A 172 -3.97 -9.63 17.79
CA PHE A 172 -3.70 -11.07 17.69
C PHE A 172 -3.66 -11.75 19.05
N PRO A 173 -2.98 -11.22 20.08
CA PRO A 173 -2.99 -11.84 21.40
C PRO A 173 -4.37 -11.89 22.07
N GLN A 174 -5.22 -10.89 21.83
CA GLN A 174 -6.53 -10.78 22.49
C GLN A 174 -7.67 -11.42 21.70
N ALA A 175 -7.70 -11.22 20.40
CA ALA A 175 -8.83 -11.63 19.54
C ALA A 175 -8.50 -12.79 18.60
N GLY A 176 -7.22 -13.03 18.35
CA GLY A 176 -6.74 -14.01 17.38
C GLY A 176 -6.81 -13.53 15.94
N LEU A 177 -6.25 -14.33 15.05
CA LEU A 177 -6.02 -13.99 13.63
C LEU A 177 -7.30 -13.69 12.85
N LEU A 178 -8.29 -14.61 12.93
CA LEU A 178 -9.52 -14.47 12.16
C LEU A 178 -10.41 -13.32 12.62
N ARG A 179 -10.52 -13.08 13.93
CA ARG A 179 -11.29 -11.93 14.43
C ARG A 179 -10.64 -10.61 14.05
N THR A 180 -9.31 -10.54 14.01
CA THR A 180 -8.58 -9.36 13.54
C THR A 180 -8.87 -9.12 12.05
N LEU A 181 -8.88 -10.17 11.22
CA LEU A 181 -9.27 -10.08 9.82
C LEU A 181 -10.71 -9.56 9.66
N HIS A 182 -11.65 -10.12 10.44
CA HIS A 182 -13.04 -9.69 10.40
C HIS A 182 -13.20 -8.22 10.85
N ALA A 183 -12.43 -7.78 11.84
CA ALA A 183 -12.43 -6.37 12.28
C ALA A 183 -11.90 -5.44 11.16
N ALA A 184 -10.79 -5.79 10.51
CA ALA A 184 -10.26 -5.03 9.37
C ALA A 184 -11.28 -4.98 8.21
N SER A 185 -11.86 -6.12 7.85
CA SER A 185 -12.92 -6.19 6.85
C SER A 185 -14.15 -5.33 7.20
N GLY A 186 -14.54 -5.35 8.47
CA GLY A 186 -15.64 -4.53 8.98
C GLY A 186 -15.36 -3.04 8.88
N ILE A 187 -14.11 -2.61 9.10
CA ILE A 187 -13.68 -1.22 8.92
C ILE A 187 -13.82 -0.80 7.45
N ASP A 188 -13.40 -1.62 6.49
CA ASP A 188 -13.51 -1.29 5.06
C ASP A 188 -14.98 -1.21 4.61
N VAL A 189 -15.82 -2.13 5.07
CA VAL A 189 -17.28 -2.06 4.82
C VAL A 189 -17.89 -0.80 5.46
N LEU A 190 -17.46 -0.44 6.67
CA LEU A 190 -17.91 0.78 7.35
C LEU A 190 -17.47 2.03 6.59
N VAL A 191 -16.25 2.06 6.08
CA VAL A 191 -15.74 3.15 5.21
C VAL A 191 -16.59 3.25 3.95
N CYS A 192 -16.87 2.13 3.29
CA CYS A 192 -17.77 2.11 2.13
C CYS A 192 -19.13 2.76 2.46
N VAL A 193 -19.78 2.31 3.53
CA VAL A 193 -21.10 2.82 3.94
C VAL A 193 -21.01 4.30 4.31
N ALA A 194 -20.01 4.71 5.09
CA ALA A 194 -19.83 6.10 5.50
C ALA A 194 -19.62 7.03 4.29
N VAL A 195 -18.75 6.65 3.36
CA VAL A 195 -18.50 7.43 2.14
C VAL A 195 -19.77 7.53 1.29
N LEU A 196 -20.53 6.45 1.10
CA LEU A 196 -21.77 6.45 0.32
C LEU A 196 -22.84 7.32 0.96
N VAL A 197 -23.04 7.23 2.27
CA VAL A 197 -24.06 8.00 3.01
C VAL A 197 -23.76 9.49 2.96
N PHE A 198 -22.51 9.88 3.20
CA PHE A 198 -22.12 11.28 3.26
C PHE A 198 -21.75 11.88 1.90
N ARG A 199 -21.61 11.06 0.83
CA ARG A 199 -21.17 11.49 -0.50
C ARG A 199 -21.87 12.74 -1.00
N ARG A 200 -23.20 12.76 -1.00
CA ARG A 200 -23.98 13.90 -1.55
C ARG A 200 -23.86 15.19 -0.73
N ARG A 201 -23.51 15.09 0.56
CA ARG A 201 -23.34 16.25 1.45
C ARG A 201 -21.89 16.74 1.50
N ALA A 202 -20.94 15.83 1.34
CA ALA A 202 -19.52 16.10 1.55
C ALA A 202 -18.76 16.45 0.25
N PHE A 203 -19.29 16.02 -0.91
CA PHE A 203 -18.61 16.17 -2.20
C PHE A 203 -19.50 16.88 -3.22
N PRO A 204 -18.89 17.72 -4.09
CA PRO A 204 -19.60 18.30 -5.22
C PRO A 204 -20.03 17.21 -6.21
N ALA A 205 -21.04 17.53 -7.03
CA ALA A 205 -21.46 16.64 -8.09
C ALA A 205 -20.32 16.40 -9.08
N TRP A 206 -20.02 15.15 -9.35
CA TRP A 206 -18.98 14.76 -10.29
C TRP A 206 -19.38 15.14 -11.73
N LYS A 207 -18.48 15.82 -12.40
CA LYS A 207 -18.58 16.06 -13.85
C LYS A 207 -17.48 15.26 -14.52
N ALA A 208 -17.84 14.30 -15.36
CA ALA A 208 -16.86 13.55 -16.12
C ALA A 208 -15.99 14.53 -16.96
N PRO A 209 -14.67 14.40 -16.91
CA PRO A 209 -13.81 15.22 -17.77
C PRO A 209 -14.13 14.97 -19.24
N ALA A 210 -14.07 16.04 -20.04
CA ALA A 210 -14.15 15.90 -21.48
C ALA A 210 -13.02 14.98 -21.97
N PRO A 211 -13.22 14.21 -23.04
CA PRO A 211 -12.15 13.41 -23.61
C PRO A 211 -11.04 14.36 -24.08
N GLU A 212 -9.92 14.37 -23.36
CA GLU A 212 -8.73 15.05 -23.84
C GLU A 212 -8.08 14.20 -24.93
N PRO A 213 -7.58 14.82 -26.02
CA PRO A 213 -6.76 14.11 -27.00
C PRO A 213 -5.56 13.48 -26.27
N GLU A 214 -5.33 12.20 -26.49
CA GLU A 214 -4.20 11.45 -25.95
C GLU A 214 -2.90 12.04 -26.53
N GLU A 215 -2.38 13.14 -25.99
CA GLU A 215 -1.02 13.57 -26.26
C GLU A 215 -0.07 12.53 -25.67
N ARG A 216 0.33 11.58 -26.49
CA ARG A 216 1.44 10.66 -26.19
C ARG A 216 2.74 11.47 -26.12
N ARG A 217 3.03 12.06 -24.98
CA ARG A 217 4.36 12.54 -24.66
C ARG A 217 5.22 11.36 -24.19
N THR A 218 5.65 10.54 -25.11
CA THR A 218 6.79 9.64 -24.88
C THR A 218 8.07 10.43 -25.20
N ALA A 219 8.62 11.09 -24.21
CA ALA A 219 9.99 11.59 -24.32
C ALA A 219 10.95 10.40 -24.20
N HIS A 220 11.97 10.34 -25.06
CA HIS A 220 12.98 9.26 -25.12
C HIS A 220 13.73 8.99 -23.80
N GLY A 221 13.56 9.84 -22.77
CA GLY A 221 14.13 9.63 -21.42
C GLY A 221 13.22 8.87 -20.44
N ASP A 222 11.94 8.71 -20.77
CA ASP A 222 10.96 8.13 -19.85
C ASP A 222 11.11 6.61 -19.75
N GLU A 223 11.57 5.94 -20.81
CA GLU A 223 11.77 4.49 -20.82
C GLU A 223 12.88 4.05 -19.86
N LEU A 224 14.03 4.76 -19.88
CA LEU A 224 15.13 4.46 -18.98
C LEU A 224 14.75 4.70 -17.51
N LEU A 225 13.98 5.75 -17.24
CA LEU A 225 13.44 6.03 -15.91
C LEU A 225 12.48 4.93 -15.46
N LEU A 226 11.59 4.47 -16.33
CA LEU A 226 10.66 3.37 -16.03
C LEU A 226 11.41 2.06 -15.74
N VAL A 227 12.45 1.73 -16.52
CA VAL A 227 13.30 0.55 -16.26
C VAL A 227 14.03 0.69 -14.92
N ALA A 228 14.61 1.87 -14.63
CA ALA A 228 15.30 2.11 -13.36
C ALA A 228 14.34 1.97 -12.16
N LEU A 229 13.12 2.49 -12.26
CA LEU A 229 12.08 2.36 -11.23
C LEU A 229 11.63 0.91 -11.07
N PHE A 230 11.44 0.18 -12.17
CA PHE A 230 11.09 -1.24 -12.13
C PHE A 230 12.17 -2.07 -11.44
N VAL A 231 13.43 -1.90 -11.83
CA VAL A 231 14.57 -2.61 -11.21
C VAL A 231 14.70 -2.25 -9.73
N SER A 232 14.58 -0.96 -9.39
CA SER A 232 14.62 -0.51 -8.00
C SER A 232 13.51 -1.13 -7.15
N GLY A 233 12.28 -1.19 -7.69
CA GLY A 233 11.15 -1.84 -7.04
C GLY A 233 11.36 -3.34 -6.84
N ALA A 234 11.87 -4.04 -7.87
CA ALA A 234 12.19 -5.46 -7.78
C ALA A 234 13.27 -5.75 -6.71
N VAL A 235 14.33 -4.94 -6.67
CA VAL A 235 15.37 -5.04 -5.64
C VAL A 235 14.80 -4.78 -4.24
N ALA A 236 13.92 -3.77 -4.08
CA ALA A 236 13.26 -3.51 -2.80
C ALA A 236 12.45 -4.71 -2.30
N MET A 237 11.74 -5.42 -3.18
CA MET A 237 11.01 -6.65 -2.83
C MET A 237 11.95 -7.78 -2.39
N VAL A 238 13.10 -7.93 -3.06
CA VAL A 238 14.12 -8.91 -2.64
C VAL A 238 14.64 -8.59 -1.24
N TYR A 239 14.93 -7.31 -0.94
CA TYR A 239 15.32 -6.88 0.40
C TYR A 239 14.25 -7.15 1.44
N GLU A 240 12.99 -6.89 1.12
CA GLU A 240 11.86 -7.12 2.03
C GLU A 240 11.77 -8.60 2.44
N VAL A 241 11.85 -9.52 1.47
CA VAL A 241 11.84 -10.97 1.74
C VAL A 241 13.08 -11.38 2.54
N ALA A 242 14.26 -10.88 2.17
CA ALA A 242 15.52 -11.21 2.84
C ALA A 242 15.53 -10.75 4.30
N TRP A 243 15.18 -9.48 4.55
CA TRP A 243 15.11 -8.93 5.91
C TRP A 243 14.02 -9.57 6.76
N THR A 244 12.85 -9.87 6.16
CA THR A 244 11.81 -10.65 6.85
C THR A 244 12.35 -11.99 7.33
N ARG A 245 13.16 -12.66 6.52
CA ARG A 245 13.78 -13.94 6.89
C ARG A 245 14.77 -13.77 8.05
N VAL A 246 15.65 -12.76 7.98
CA VAL A 246 16.64 -12.47 9.03
C VAL A 246 15.95 -12.14 10.35
N LEU A 247 14.93 -11.26 10.34
CA LEU A 247 14.20 -10.87 11.54
C LEU A 247 13.36 -12.02 12.10
N SER A 248 12.78 -12.87 11.24
CA SER A 248 12.04 -14.06 11.69
C SER A 248 12.93 -15.04 12.44
N LEU A 249 14.19 -15.16 12.05
CA LEU A 249 15.17 -15.98 12.77
C LEU A 249 15.59 -15.32 14.10
N ALA A 250 15.78 -13.99 14.11
CA ALA A 250 16.17 -13.26 15.31
C ALA A 250 15.09 -13.24 16.38
N PHE A 251 13.83 -13.06 15.99
CA PHE A 251 12.69 -13.01 16.93
C PHE A 251 12.04 -14.37 17.21
N ALA A 252 12.56 -15.46 16.64
CA ALA A 252 11.97 -16.80 16.71
C ALA A 252 10.47 -16.83 16.29
N SER A 253 10.00 -15.82 15.55
CA SER A 253 8.62 -15.65 15.10
C SER A 253 8.56 -14.94 13.75
N SER A 254 7.93 -15.60 12.78
CA SER A 254 7.72 -15.02 11.46
C SER A 254 6.76 -13.81 11.46
N VAL A 255 5.75 -13.80 12.35
CA VAL A 255 4.75 -12.72 12.41
C VAL A 255 5.39 -11.43 12.89
N TYR A 256 6.16 -11.46 13.96
CA TYR A 256 6.89 -10.28 14.44
C TYR A 256 7.94 -9.81 13.45
N GLY A 257 8.67 -10.74 12.83
CA GLY A 257 9.66 -10.44 11.79
C GLY A 257 9.06 -9.70 10.60
N VAL A 258 7.97 -10.21 10.03
CA VAL A 258 7.22 -9.57 8.94
C VAL A 258 6.73 -8.19 9.36
N THR A 259 6.08 -8.08 10.53
CA THR A 259 5.48 -6.82 10.99
C THR A 259 6.52 -5.73 11.21
N ILE A 260 7.63 -6.05 11.87
CA ILE A 260 8.71 -5.08 12.12
C ILE A 260 9.36 -4.65 10.82
N MET A 261 9.64 -5.61 9.91
CA MET A 261 10.21 -5.31 8.60
C MET A 261 9.31 -4.37 7.81
N LEU A 262 8.04 -4.72 7.68
CA LEU A 262 7.05 -3.97 6.92
C LEU A 262 6.87 -2.54 7.50
N SER A 263 6.73 -2.42 8.82
CA SER A 263 6.60 -1.12 9.48
C SER A 263 7.86 -0.26 9.32
N ALA A 264 9.05 -0.84 9.45
CA ALA A 264 10.31 -0.12 9.24
C ALA A 264 10.48 0.33 7.79
N PHE A 265 10.16 -0.54 6.83
CA PHE A 265 10.20 -0.23 5.39
C PHE A 265 9.27 0.93 5.03
N LEU A 266 8.02 0.87 5.46
CA LEU A 266 7.02 1.91 5.21
C LEU A 266 7.35 3.22 5.93
N ALA A 267 7.84 3.17 7.16
CA ALA A 267 8.31 4.35 7.89
C ALA A 267 9.51 5.00 7.18
N GLY A 268 10.45 4.19 6.66
CA GLY A 268 11.56 4.64 5.85
C GLY A 268 11.09 5.30 4.55
N LEU A 269 10.12 4.70 3.85
CA LEU A 269 9.54 5.23 2.62
C LEU A 269 8.82 6.57 2.88
N ALA A 270 8.02 6.65 3.94
CA ALA A 270 7.31 7.87 4.35
C ALA A 270 8.30 8.98 4.75
N GLY A 271 9.27 8.66 5.59
CA GLY A 271 10.30 9.61 6.04
C GLY A 271 11.18 10.08 4.89
N GLY A 272 11.63 9.15 4.02
CA GLY A 272 12.44 9.45 2.85
C GLY A 272 11.72 10.35 1.85
N SER A 273 10.44 10.06 1.55
CA SER A 273 9.64 10.88 0.63
C SER A 273 9.33 12.27 1.21
N ALA A 274 9.07 12.37 2.51
CA ALA A 274 8.89 13.66 3.19
C ALA A 274 10.17 14.50 3.16
N TRP A 275 11.32 13.88 3.46
CA TRP A 275 12.64 14.53 3.39
C TRP A 275 12.97 15.00 1.97
N ALA A 276 12.83 14.11 0.97
CA ALA A 276 13.09 14.46 -0.42
C ALA A 276 12.19 15.62 -0.89
N SER A 277 10.90 15.58 -0.54
CA SER A 277 9.96 16.66 -0.83
C SER A 277 10.37 17.99 -0.18
N ALA A 278 10.88 17.97 1.05
CA ALA A 278 11.35 19.16 1.75
C ALA A 278 12.60 19.75 1.09
N VAL A 279 13.56 18.91 0.71
CA VAL A 279 14.80 19.32 0.03
C VAL A 279 14.50 19.92 -1.35
N LEU A 280 13.67 19.26 -2.16
CA LEU A 280 13.31 19.76 -3.51
C LEU A 280 12.56 21.09 -3.44
N ARG A 281 11.66 21.29 -2.46
CA ARG A 281 10.98 22.58 -2.25
C ARG A 281 11.96 23.69 -1.88
N ARG A 282 12.96 23.41 -1.01
CA ARG A 282 13.98 24.40 -0.64
C ARG A 282 14.88 24.76 -1.82
N ALA A 283 15.25 23.76 -2.62
CA ALA A 283 16.11 23.97 -3.78
C ALA A 283 15.42 24.69 -4.95
N ARG A 284 14.08 24.82 -4.94
CA ARG A 284 13.26 25.40 -6.03
C ARG A 284 13.59 24.82 -7.41
N ARG A 285 14.07 23.59 -7.47
CA ARG A 285 14.46 22.89 -8.70
C ARG A 285 13.64 21.62 -8.84
N PRO A 286 13.20 21.26 -10.07
CA PRO A 286 12.58 19.97 -10.31
C PRO A 286 13.59 18.84 -10.04
N ALA A 287 13.08 17.66 -9.69
CA ALA A 287 13.92 16.47 -9.60
C ALA A 287 14.56 16.18 -10.96
N SER A 288 15.88 16.06 -10.98
CA SER A 288 16.65 15.71 -12.17
C SER A 288 17.02 14.22 -12.12
N PHE A 289 17.34 13.64 -13.27
CA PHE A 289 17.86 12.28 -13.37
C PHE A 289 19.05 12.05 -12.42
N ARG A 290 19.93 13.06 -12.30
CA ARG A 290 21.07 13.03 -11.36
C ARG A 290 20.61 12.91 -9.89
N THR A 291 19.50 13.56 -9.51
CA THR A 291 18.94 13.43 -8.15
C THR A 291 18.46 12.01 -7.88
N VAL A 292 17.77 11.40 -8.84
CA VAL A 292 17.31 10.00 -8.74
C VAL A 292 18.50 9.04 -8.62
N SER A 293 19.56 9.24 -9.42
CA SER A 293 20.78 8.41 -9.35
C SER A 293 21.46 8.48 -7.98
N TRP A 294 21.56 9.68 -7.38
CA TRP A 294 22.13 9.82 -6.03
C TRP A 294 21.28 9.15 -4.95
N LEU A 295 19.94 9.22 -5.07
CA LEU A 295 19.04 8.52 -4.14
C LEU A 295 19.18 7.00 -4.25
N LEU A 296 19.26 6.45 -5.47
CA LEU A 296 19.48 5.03 -5.70
C LEU A 296 20.85 4.57 -5.17
N ALA A 297 21.91 5.35 -5.41
CA ALA A 297 23.22 5.07 -4.85
C ALA A 297 23.21 5.09 -3.31
N GLY A 298 22.54 6.07 -2.70
CA GLY A 298 22.36 6.14 -1.26
C GLY A 298 21.61 4.94 -0.69
N THR A 299 20.56 4.47 -1.38
CA THR A 299 19.82 3.25 -1.01
C THR A 299 20.74 2.01 -1.06
N ALA A 300 21.56 1.87 -2.10
CA ALA A 300 22.49 0.76 -2.24
C ALA A 300 23.57 0.76 -1.12
N VAL A 301 24.12 1.93 -0.79
CA VAL A 301 25.06 2.09 0.33
C VAL A 301 24.39 1.77 1.66
N GLY A 302 23.18 2.26 1.91
CA GLY A 302 22.41 1.97 3.13
C GLY A 302 22.13 0.48 3.27
N ALA A 303 21.75 -0.18 2.19
CA ALA A 303 21.54 -1.63 2.15
C ALA A 303 22.85 -2.40 2.47
N TRP A 304 23.97 -1.98 1.87
CA TRP A 304 25.28 -2.60 2.16
C TRP A 304 25.70 -2.41 3.62
N LEU A 305 25.53 -1.21 4.19
CA LEU A 305 25.82 -0.91 5.59
C LEU A 305 24.90 -1.66 6.57
N SER A 306 23.73 -2.13 6.13
CA SER A 306 22.82 -2.92 6.96
C SER A 306 23.22 -4.39 7.11
N LEU A 307 24.09 -4.94 6.24
CA LEU A 307 24.52 -6.33 6.30
C LEU A 307 25.22 -6.73 7.63
N PRO A 308 26.13 -5.91 8.21
CA PRO A 308 26.71 -6.21 9.52
C PRO A 308 25.68 -6.26 10.64
N LEU A 309 24.60 -5.45 10.56
CA LEU A 309 23.49 -5.48 11.54
C LEU A 309 22.77 -6.82 11.54
N GLY A 310 22.52 -7.41 10.37
CA GLY A 310 21.95 -8.75 10.24
C GLY A 310 22.77 -9.83 10.97
N ASN A 311 24.08 -9.72 10.91
CA ASN A 311 25.01 -10.63 11.60
C ASN A 311 25.12 -10.35 13.14
N ALA A 312 24.89 -9.11 13.56
CA ALA A 312 24.97 -8.70 14.96
C ALA A 312 23.67 -8.98 15.73
N LEU A 313 22.50 -8.92 15.06
CA LEU A 313 21.19 -9.09 15.68
C LEU A 313 21.05 -10.36 16.53
N PRO A 314 21.43 -11.58 16.08
CA PRO A 314 21.33 -12.79 16.91
C PRO A 314 22.23 -12.73 18.15
N ARG A 315 23.40 -12.09 18.06
CA ARG A 315 24.33 -11.92 19.21
C ARG A 315 23.79 -10.91 20.21
N LEU A 316 23.20 -9.83 19.74
CA LEU A 316 22.55 -8.81 20.57
C LEU A 316 21.35 -9.39 21.33
N PHE A 317 20.57 -10.24 20.69
CA PHE A 317 19.42 -10.91 21.29
C PHE A 317 19.85 -11.90 22.39
N LEU A 318 20.92 -12.67 22.16
CA LEU A 318 21.51 -13.58 23.14
C LEU A 318 22.17 -12.84 24.32
N ALA A 319 22.61 -11.59 24.12
CA ALA A 319 23.23 -10.80 25.19
C ALA A 319 22.20 -10.06 26.07
N LEU A 320 20.95 -9.94 25.63
CA LEU A 320 19.86 -9.29 26.33
C LEU A 320 18.94 -10.27 27.11
N HIS A 321 19.16 -11.57 26.93
CA HIS A 321 18.48 -12.68 27.61
C HIS A 321 19.46 -13.50 28.41
#